data_7cacb5cd3fbe9ebd11f0fdab84d2d91f
#
_entry.id   7cacb5cd3fbe9ebd11f0fdab84d2d91f
#
_cell.length_a   1.000
_cell.length_b   1.000
_cell.length_c   1.000
_cell.angle_alpha   90.00
_cell.angle_beta   90.00
_cell.angle_gamma   90.00
#
_symmetry.space_group_name_H-M   'P 1'
#
loop_
_entity.id
_entity.type
_entity.pdbx_description
1 polymer ?
#
loop_
_entity_poly.entity_id
_entity_poly.type
_entity_poly.pdbx_seq_one_letter_code
_entity_poly.pdbx_strand_id
1 'polypeptide(L)'
;MALEAQQDAPALPAAAAAEAEAAVEASPPPAAAGNGGLHISLTDLKPNEIPLLLEELGNLGEVHNPQQSDSSLSVTLLTSVSAEDISAVLCFVLEPEQIAFAAAEAAETSEAVTTAEPTAPAPHVAAPAAAAAEAPKPRSKATTESSSIRVAVEKVDQLINLVGELVITQSMLAQRSGTLDPVAHGDLLNSMSQLERNARDLQESVMSIRMMPMEYVFSRFPRLVRDLAGKLNKRVELTLQGSSTELDKSLIERIIDPLTHLVRNSLDHGIEDPQARLAAGKPEVGNLILSAEHQGGNICIEVTDDGAGLNREKILAKAAAQGLAVSDSMSDEEVGMLIFAPGFSTAEQVTDVSGRGVGMDVVKRNIQEMGGHVEIHSQASKGTSIRILLPLTLAILDGMSVKVNEEVFILPLNAVMESLQPQAEDLHPLAGGERVLQVRGEYLPLVELYRIFDVAGAKTEATQGIVVILQSAGRRYALLVDQLIGQHQVVVKNLESNYRKVPGISAATILGDGSVALIVDVSALQTLNREKLLPDAAA
;
A
#
# COMPACT_ATOMS: atom_id res chain seq x y z
N MET A 1 14.12 -42.80 -53.91
CA MET A 1 15.24 -41.96 -54.26
C MET A 1 15.33 -40.94 -53.16
N ALA A 2 15.97 -41.16 -52.03
CA ALA A 2 17.40 -41.30 -51.72
C ALA A 2 18.17 -40.02 -52.01
N LEU A 3 18.60 -39.41 -50.94
CA LEU A 3 19.91 -38.87 -50.53
C LEU A 3 19.64 -37.70 -49.55
N GLU A 4 19.85 -37.85 -48.24
CA GLU A 4 21.10 -37.74 -47.44
C GLU A 4 21.99 -36.54 -47.81
N ALA A 5 22.10 -35.59 -46.92
CA ALA A 5 23.36 -34.90 -46.59
C ALA A 5 23.31 -34.36 -45.14
N GLN A 6 24.07 -34.98 -44.31
CA GLN A 6 24.63 -34.63 -43.02
C GLN A 6 25.71 -33.55 -43.13
N GLN A 7 26.05 -32.94 -42.00
CA GLN A 7 27.23 -32.11 -41.65
C GLN A 7 26.86 -30.63 -41.34
N ASP A 8 27.29 -29.96 -40.31
CA ASP A 8 28.32 -30.21 -39.31
C ASP A 8 28.10 -29.19 -38.16
N ALA A 9 28.20 -29.61 -36.92
CA ALA A 9 28.38 -28.76 -35.74
C ALA A 9 29.87 -28.58 -35.45
N PRO A 10 30.37 -27.41 -35.07
CA PRO A 10 31.70 -27.34 -34.46
C PRO A 10 31.61 -27.32 -32.93
N ALA A 11 32.43 -28.21 -32.36
CA ALA A 11 32.69 -28.44 -30.95
C ALA A 11 33.44 -27.26 -30.28
N LEU A 12 33.12 -27.09 -28.99
CA LEU A 12 33.90 -26.34 -28.02
C LEU A 12 35.17 -27.10 -27.60
N PRO A 13 36.31 -26.45 -27.32
CA PRO A 13 37.43 -27.09 -26.64
C PRO A 13 37.30 -26.99 -25.12
N ALA A 14 37.45 -28.11 -24.45
CA ALA A 14 37.76 -28.25 -23.04
C ALA A 14 39.26 -28.14 -22.83
N ALA A 15 39.69 -27.48 -21.78
CA ALA A 15 40.86 -27.60 -20.92
C ALA A 15 41.14 -26.21 -20.29
N ALA A 16 41.36 -26.00 -19.01
CA ALA A 16 42.17 -26.77 -18.10
C ALA A 16 41.73 -26.51 -16.66
N ALA A 17 41.66 -27.58 -15.89
CA ALA A 17 41.70 -27.53 -14.43
C ALA A 17 43.15 -27.41 -13.97
N ALA A 18 43.41 -26.52 -13.03
CA ALA A 18 44.53 -26.69 -12.07
C ALA A 18 44.38 -25.69 -10.90
N GLU A 19 44.15 -26.23 -9.72
CA GLU A 19 44.72 -25.90 -8.42
C GLU A 19 44.74 -24.45 -7.90
N ALA A 20 43.89 -24.22 -6.90
CA ALA A 20 44.28 -23.53 -5.67
C ALA A 20 43.36 -23.97 -4.53
N GLU A 21 43.77 -25.04 -3.81
CA GLU A 21 43.37 -25.26 -2.42
C GLU A 21 43.98 -24.15 -1.56
N ALA A 22 43.12 -23.41 -0.87
CA ALA A 22 43.54 -22.66 0.31
C ALA A 22 42.35 -22.56 1.27
N ALA A 23 42.43 -23.35 2.34
CA ALA A 23 41.95 -23.16 3.69
C ALA A 23 40.55 -22.48 3.86
N VAL A 24 39.54 -23.34 4.01
CA VAL A 24 38.30 -22.97 4.70
C VAL A 24 38.54 -23.28 6.18
N GLU A 25 38.79 -22.26 6.98
CA GLU A 25 38.69 -22.32 8.43
C GLU A 25 37.22 -22.49 8.81
N ALA A 26 36.95 -23.57 9.54
CA ALA A 26 35.65 -23.92 10.04
C ALA A 26 35.19 -22.90 11.11
N SER A 27 34.06 -22.25 10.86
CA SER A 27 33.32 -21.53 11.89
C SER A 27 32.73 -22.56 12.89
N PRO A 28 32.81 -22.31 14.20
CA PRO A 28 32.19 -23.16 15.21
C PRO A 28 30.66 -23.03 15.19
N PRO A 29 29.91 -24.05 15.65
CA PRO A 29 28.45 -24.04 15.67
C PRO A 29 27.91 -23.05 16.69
N PRO A 30 26.67 -22.52 16.50
CA PRO A 30 26.10 -21.54 17.39
C PRO A 30 25.89 -22.13 18.78
N ALA A 31 26.46 -21.46 19.78
CA ALA A 31 26.31 -21.80 21.20
C ALA A 31 24.87 -21.48 21.64
N ALA A 32 24.34 -22.45 22.39
CA ALA A 32 23.01 -22.38 23.03
C ALA A 32 22.84 -21.14 23.92
N ALA A 33 21.61 -20.63 23.94
CA ALA A 33 21.14 -19.55 24.78
C ALA A 33 21.42 -19.83 26.28
N GLY A 34 22.40 -19.13 26.81
CA GLY A 34 22.64 -19.01 28.25
C GLY A 34 22.37 -17.56 28.65
N ASN A 35 21.83 -17.34 29.85
CA ASN A 35 21.64 -16.04 30.50
C ASN A 35 23.01 -15.34 30.71
N GLY A 36 23.67 -14.91 29.66
CA GLY A 36 24.93 -14.21 29.68
C GLY A 36 24.75 -12.77 29.19
N GLY A 37 25.27 -11.79 29.92
CA GLY A 37 25.27 -10.41 29.48
C GLY A 37 26.01 -10.26 28.16
N LEU A 38 25.45 -9.53 27.22
CA LEU A 38 26.05 -9.17 25.94
C LEU A 38 26.75 -7.82 26.10
N HIS A 39 28.06 -7.79 25.83
CA HIS A 39 28.82 -6.53 25.85
C HIS A 39 28.75 -5.90 24.46
N ILE A 40 28.24 -4.66 24.41
CA ILE A 40 28.02 -3.91 23.18
C ILE A 40 28.94 -2.69 23.20
N SER A 41 29.75 -2.53 22.19
CA SER A 41 30.61 -1.36 22.01
C SER A 41 30.21 -0.62 20.73
N LEU A 42 29.84 0.64 20.87
CA LEU A 42 29.44 1.54 19.79
C LEU A 42 30.50 2.61 19.63
N THR A 43 30.96 2.86 18.41
CA THR A 43 32.02 3.81 18.09
C THR A 43 31.56 4.85 17.07
N ASP A 44 32.25 5.98 17.03
CA ASP A 44 32.02 7.10 16.10
C ASP A 44 30.61 7.71 16.22
N LEU A 45 30.17 7.92 17.49
CA LEU A 45 28.86 8.46 17.84
C LEU A 45 28.88 9.98 17.90
N LYS A 46 27.79 10.62 17.51
CA LYS A 46 27.57 12.05 17.76
C LYS A 46 27.00 12.25 19.17
N PRO A 47 27.38 13.36 19.87
CA PRO A 47 26.95 13.61 21.25
C PRO A 47 25.43 13.56 21.47
N ASN A 48 24.64 13.87 20.44
CA ASN A 48 23.17 13.87 20.50
C ASN A 48 22.55 12.47 20.32
N GLU A 49 23.31 11.48 19.86
CA GLU A 49 22.84 10.11 19.60
C GLU A 49 22.97 9.22 20.83
N ILE A 50 23.91 9.52 21.74
CA ILE A 50 24.20 8.70 22.91
C ILE A 50 23.00 8.55 23.87
N PRO A 51 22.24 9.61 24.22
CA PRO A 51 21.05 9.45 25.07
C PRO A 51 19.96 8.60 24.44
N LEU A 52 19.76 8.73 23.11
CA LEU A 52 18.78 7.97 22.35
C LEU A 52 19.13 6.48 22.30
N LEU A 53 20.42 6.17 22.08
CA LEU A 53 20.91 4.80 22.04
C LEU A 53 20.84 4.11 23.41
N LEU A 54 21.06 4.84 24.51
CA LEU A 54 20.88 4.32 25.87
C LEU A 54 19.40 4.02 26.17
N GLU A 55 18.48 4.84 25.70
CA GLU A 55 17.05 4.62 25.83
C GLU A 55 16.59 3.39 25.02
N GLU A 56 17.07 3.26 23.78
CA GLU A 56 16.76 2.10 22.94
C GLU A 56 17.35 0.80 23.48
N LEU A 57 18.58 0.81 23.97
CA LEU A 57 19.19 -0.35 24.63
C LEU A 57 18.44 -0.73 25.93
N GLY A 58 17.93 0.26 26.66
CA GLY A 58 17.08 0.05 27.83
C GLY A 58 15.73 -0.61 27.51
N ASN A 59 15.20 -0.41 26.30
CA ASN A 59 13.98 -1.08 25.81
C ASN A 59 14.24 -2.56 25.41
N LEU A 60 15.50 -2.89 25.08
CA LEU A 60 15.88 -4.24 24.64
C LEU A 60 16.35 -5.14 25.79
N GLY A 61 16.66 -4.58 26.96
CA GLY A 61 17.11 -5.32 28.14
C GLY A 61 17.61 -4.44 29.28
N GLU A 62 18.10 -5.07 30.37
CA GLU A 62 18.72 -4.32 31.47
C GLU A 62 20.14 -3.89 31.11
N VAL A 63 20.37 -2.56 31.10
CA VAL A 63 21.66 -1.96 30.78
C VAL A 63 22.53 -1.88 32.03
N HIS A 64 23.68 -2.55 31.99
CA HIS A 64 24.68 -2.53 33.09
C HIS A 64 25.99 -1.89 32.61
N ASN A 65 26.67 -1.22 33.54
CA ASN A 65 28.00 -0.62 33.37
C ASN A 65 28.13 0.28 32.11
N PRO A 66 27.26 1.28 31.92
CA PRO A 66 27.38 2.18 30.79
C PRO A 66 28.67 3.02 30.93
N GLN A 67 29.61 2.84 30.01
CA GLN A 67 30.80 3.67 29.87
C GLN A 67 30.64 4.56 28.65
N GLN A 68 30.58 5.85 28.87
CA GLN A 68 30.40 6.86 27.84
C GLN A 68 31.70 7.65 27.66
N SER A 69 32.10 7.83 26.39
CA SER A 69 33.16 8.75 25.96
C SER A 69 32.59 9.75 24.95
N ASP A 70 33.34 10.75 24.55
CA ASP A 70 32.89 11.82 23.63
C ASP A 70 32.35 11.29 22.28
N SER A 71 32.82 10.14 21.83
CA SER A 71 32.42 9.53 20.56
C SER A 71 32.14 8.00 20.64
N SER A 72 32.06 7.43 21.84
CA SER A 72 31.80 5.99 21.99
C SER A 72 30.94 5.67 23.21
N LEU A 73 30.19 4.58 23.12
CA LEU A 73 29.35 4.05 24.18
C LEU A 73 29.61 2.55 24.31
N SER A 74 29.93 2.10 25.52
CA SER A 74 30.12 0.69 25.82
C SER A 74 29.18 0.29 26.97
N VAL A 75 28.39 -0.76 26.76
CA VAL A 75 27.39 -1.22 27.73
C VAL A 75 27.36 -2.75 27.79
N THR A 76 26.99 -3.28 28.94
CA THR A 76 26.65 -4.70 29.09
C THR A 76 25.14 -4.82 29.17
N LEU A 77 24.54 -5.51 28.20
CA LEU A 77 23.09 -5.69 28.11
C LEU A 77 22.72 -7.11 28.57
N LEU A 78 21.89 -7.20 29.63
CA LEU A 78 21.26 -8.47 30.03
C LEU A 78 19.93 -8.58 29.30
N THR A 79 19.89 -9.42 28.28
CA THR A 79 18.70 -9.58 27.44
C THR A 79 18.55 -11.01 26.92
N SER A 80 17.33 -11.38 26.58
CA SER A 80 17.03 -12.62 25.86
C SER A 80 17.00 -12.42 24.33
N VAL A 81 17.24 -11.20 23.85
CA VAL A 81 17.24 -10.85 22.42
C VAL A 81 18.60 -11.23 21.82
N SER A 82 18.60 -11.75 20.59
CA SER A 82 19.83 -12.14 19.92
C SER A 82 20.69 -10.94 19.53
N ALA A 83 22.02 -11.12 19.42
CA ALA A 83 22.92 -10.07 18.95
C ALA A 83 22.57 -9.57 17.54
N GLU A 84 22.03 -10.45 16.69
CA GLU A 84 21.57 -10.10 15.34
C GLU A 84 20.34 -9.18 15.36
N ASP A 85 19.37 -9.46 16.24
CA ASP A 85 18.18 -8.63 16.38
C ASP A 85 18.52 -7.25 16.98
N ILE A 86 19.46 -7.19 17.95
CA ILE A 86 19.98 -5.95 18.52
C ILE A 86 20.71 -5.14 17.45
N SER A 87 21.54 -5.80 16.64
CA SER A 87 22.23 -5.16 15.52
C SER A 87 21.22 -4.57 14.52
N ALA A 88 20.16 -5.31 14.18
CA ALA A 88 19.12 -4.83 13.27
C ALA A 88 18.42 -3.57 13.80
N VAL A 89 18.19 -3.47 15.10
CA VAL A 89 17.61 -2.28 15.72
C VAL A 89 18.59 -1.10 15.71
N LEU A 90 19.86 -1.34 16.05
CA LEU A 90 20.88 -0.28 16.10
C LEU A 90 21.27 0.22 14.71
N CYS A 91 21.19 -0.61 13.66
CA CYS A 91 21.43 -0.22 12.26
C CYS A 91 20.43 0.81 11.69
N PHE A 92 19.33 1.13 12.38
CA PHE A 92 18.47 2.27 12.02
C PHE A 92 19.10 3.63 12.31
N VAL A 93 20.11 3.67 13.20
CA VAL A 93 20.77 4.91 13.66
C VAL A 93 22.26 4.89 13.35
N LEU A 94 22.87 3.71 13.30
CA LEU A 94 24.33 3.50 13.16
C LEU A 94 24.64 2.62 11.95
N GLU A 95 25.82 2.82 11.37
CA GLU A 95 26.34 1.92 10.35
C GLU A 95 26.82 0.59 10.99
N PRO A 96 26.70 -0.56 10.31
CA PRO A 96 27.09 -1.87 10.86
C PRO A 96 28.54 -1.95 11.37
N GLU A 97 29.44 -1.14 10.79
CA GLU A 97 30.85 -1.07 11.16
C GLU A 97 31.10 -0.37 12.49
N GLN A 98 30.12 0.37 13.02
CA GLN A 98 30.19 1.10 14.28
C GLN A 98 29.74 0.24 15.49
N ILE A 99 29.22 -0.98 15.25
CA ILE A 99 28.62 -1.85 16.26
C ILE A 99 29.51 -3.09 16.45
N ALA A 100 30.05 -3.29 17.66
CA ALA A 100 30.82 -4.47 18.01
C ALA A 100 30.19 -5.21 19.20
N PHE A 101 30.04 -6.51 19.08
CA PHE A 101 29.54 -7.40 20.13
C PHE A 101 30.64 -8.27 20.69
N ALA A 102 30.74 -8.37 22.03
CA ALA A 102 31.61 -9.31 22.72
C ALA A 102 30.80 -10.07 23.78
N ALA A 103 31.06 -11.37 23.95
CA ALA A 103 30.51 -12.12 25.06
C ALA A 103 31.18 -11.62 26.35
N ALA A 104 30.39 -11.27 27.37
CA ALA A 104 30.95 -10.90 28.67
C ALA A 104 31.54 -12.14 29.35
N GLU A 105 32.87 -12.27 29.31
CA GLU A 105 33.56 -13.20 30.18
C GLU A 105 33.42 -12.73 31.63
N ALA A 106 32.97 -13.63 32.52
CA ALA A 106 32.86 -13.38 33.95
C ALA A 106 34.25 -13.02 34.48
N ALA A 107 34.47 -11.75 34.77
CA ALA A 107 35.65 -11.30 35.49
C ALA A 107 35.57 -11.79 36.95
N GLU A 108 36.30 -12.84 37.25
CA GLU A 108 36.63 -13.25 38.61
C GLU A 108 37.49 -12.17 39.24
N THR A 109 36.93 -11.46 40.21
CA THR A 109 37.73 -10.63 41.14
C THR A 109 38.10 -11.46 42.33
N SER A 110 39.38 -11.86 42.37
CA SER A 110 40.11 -12.39 43.52
C SER A 110 40.47 -11.23 44.46
N GLU A 111 40.11 -11.37 45.72
CA GLU A 111 40.86 -10.97 46.95
C GLU A 111 40.04 -11.39 48.17
N ALA A 112 40.39 -12.44 48.81
CA ALA A 112 41.35 -12.69 49.87
C ALA A 112 40.83 -12.41 51.27
N VAL A 113 40.59 -13.54 52.02
CA VAL A 113 40.96 -13.85 53.40
C VAL A 113 40.26 -13.11 54.57
N THR A 114 39.43 -13.76 55.38
CA THR A 114 39.84 -14.27 56.69
C THR A 114 38.70 -15.02 57.39
N THR A 115 38.97 -16.25 57.70
CA THR A 115 38.63 -17.16 58.83
C THR A 115 37.64 -16.69 59.88
N ALA A 116 36.58 -17.49 60.15
CA ALA A 116 36.29 -18.12 61.43
C ALA A 116 35.01 -18.99 61.39
N GLU A 117 35.15 -20.26 61.57
CA GLU A 117 34.20 -21.28 61.97
C GLU A 117 34.03 -21.23 63.50
N PRO A 118 33.18 -22.05 64.21
CA PRO A 118 31.84 -22.57 63.89
C PRO A 118 30.86 -22.33 65.05
N THR A 119 29.60 -22.65 64.95
CA THR A 119 28.86 -23.50 65.93
C THR A 119 27.36 -23.58 65.57
N ALA A 120 26.89 -24.80 65.39
CA ALA A 120 25.51 -25.22 65.54
C ALA A 120 25.30 -25.58 67.06
N PRO A 121 24.10 -25.67 67.63
CA PRO A 121 23.10 -26.67 67.24
C PRO A 121 21.61 -26.26 67.42
N ALA A 122 20.76 -27.14 66.85
CA ALA A 122 19.31 -27.22 67.06
C ALA A 122 18.90 -27.66 68.51
N PRO A 123 17.65 -28.00 68.85
CA PRO A 123 16.31 -27.82 68.29
C PRO A 123 15.25 -27.38 69.33
N HIS A 124 13.96 -27.13 68.96
CA HIS A 124 12.76 -27.49 69.74
C HIS A 124 11.49 -26.96 69.10
N VAL A 125 10.64 -27.82 68.65
CA VAL A 125 9.43 -28.52 69.12
C VAL A 125 8.14 -27.71 69.09
N ALA A 126 7.22 -28.25 68.25
CA ALA A 126 5.77 -28.48 68.33
C ALA A 126 4.75 -27.33 68.47
N ALA A 127 3.96 -27.18 67.47
CA ALA A 127 2.50 -27.20 67.23
C ALA A 127 1.52 -26.80 68.34
N PRO A 128 0.18 -26.52 68.09
CA PRO A 128 -0.64 -26.71 66.91
C PRO A 128 -1.68 -25.61 66.56
N ALA A 129 -2.18 -25.70 65.31
CA ALA A 129 -3.54 -25.52 64.81
C ALA A 129 -4.37 -24.25 65.08
N ALA A 130 -4.71 -23.57 64.01
CA ALA A 130 -6.08 -23.07 63.77
C ALA A 130 -6.30 -22.88 62.26
N ALA A 131 -7.39 -23.46 61.77
CA ALA A 131 -7.88 -23.44 60.40
C ALA A 131 -8.24 -22.02 59.95
N ALA A 132 -7.80 -21.62 58.78
CA ALA A 132 -8.39 -20.50 58.07
C ALA A 132 -8.37 -20.81 56.55
N ALA A 133 -9.53 -20.60 55.96
CA ALA A 133 -10.01 -20.88 54.62
C ALA A 133 -9.02 -20.66 53.49
N GLU A 134 -8.97 -21.62 52.59
CA GLU A 134 -8.36 -21.52 51.24
C GLU A 134 -9.03 -20.43 50.41
N ALA A 135 -8.29 -19.41 50.07
CA ALA A 135 -8.61 -18.52 48.97
C ALA A 135 -8.19 -19.21 47.65
N PRO A 136 -8.99 -19.15 46.59
CA PRO A 136 -8.68 -19.81 45.33
C PRO A 136 -7.46 -19.17 44.67
N LYS A 137 -6.44 -19.96 44.42
CA LYS A 137 -5.30 -19.58 43.58
C LYS A 137 -5.80 -19.13 42.22
N PRO A 138 -5.31 -17.99 41.66
CA PRO A 138 -5.62 -17.63 40.30
C PRO A 138 -5.09 -18.74 39.35
N ARG A 139 -6.00 -19.31 38.60
CA ARG A 139 -5.65 -20.20 37.48
C ARG A 139 -4.72 -19.44 36.56
N SER A 140 -3.50 -19.91 36.39
CA SER A 140 -2.60 -19.47 35.33
C SER A 140 -3.36 -19.60 34.02
N LYS A 141 -3.57 -18.47 33.35
CA LYS A 141 -3.99 -18.47 31.94
C LYS A 141 -2.96 -19.30 31.19
N ALA A 142 -3.41 -20.36 30.58
CA ALA A 142 -2.60 -21.11 29.61
C ALA A 142 -2.10 -20.09 28.60
N THR A 143 -0.83 -19.80 28.61
CA THR A 143 -0.16 -19.13 27.50
C THR A 143 -0.31 -20.06 26.32
N THR A 144 -1.16 -19.70 25.39
CA THR A 144 -1.19 -20.28 24.06
C THR A 144 0.19 -19.98 23.49
N GLU A 145 1.05 -21.00 23.43
CA GLU A 145 2.30 -20.91 22.71
C GLU A 145 1.96 -20.59 21.26
N SER A 146 2.12 -19.34 20.87
CA SER A 146 2.05 -18.94 19.47
C SER A 146 3.30 -19.49 18.78
N SER A 147 3.18 -20.64 18.14
CA SER A 147 4.25 -21.16 17.28
C SER A 147 4.35 -20.23 16.06
N SER A 148 5.35 -19.37 16.02
CA SER A 148 5.64 -18.53 14.85
C SER A 148 6.69 -19.19 13.98
N ILE A 149 6.52 -19.11 12.66
CA ILE A 149 7.48 -19.56 11.67
C ILE A 149 7.99 -18.33 10.93
N ARG A 150 9.31 -18.14 10.87
CA ARG A 150 9.91 -17.06 10.06
C ARG A 150 10.01 -17.52 8.60
N VAL A 151 9.38 -16.80 7.69
CA VAL A 151 9.41 -17.05 6.24
C VAL A 151 9.97 -15.82 5.56
N ALA A 152 10.89 -16.02 4.61
CA ALA A 152 11.41 -14.93 3.78
C ALA A 152 10.27 -14.28 2.98
N VAL A 153 10.26 -12.94 2.91
CA VAL A 153 9.19 -12.16 2.25
C VAL A 153 9.04 -12.57 0.78
N GLU A 154 10.14 -12.84 0.10
CA GLU A 154 10.17 -13.26 -1.30
C GLU A 154 9.39 -14.57 -1.54
N LYS A 155 9.40 -15.49 -0.55
CA LYS A 155 8.62 -16.74 -0.64
C LYS A 155 7.12 -16.50 -0.50
N VAL A 156 6.74 -15.54 0.35
CA VAL A 156 5.34 -15.14 0.48
C VAL A 156 4.87 -14.45 -0.81
N ASP A 157 5.70 -13.57 -1.38
CA ASP A 157 5.41 -12.91 -2.66
C ASP A 157 5.27 -13.92 -3.81
N GLN A 158 6.12 -14.96 -3.84
CA GLN A 158 5.99 -16.06 -4.80
C GLN A 158 4.67 -16.82 -4.64
N LEU A 159 4.24 -17.12 -3.40
CA LEU A 159 2.95 -17.77 -3.14
C LEU A 159 1.79 -16.90 -3.61
N ILE A 160 1.82 -15.60 -3.33
CA ILE A 160 0.81 -14.64 -3.77
C ILE A 160 0.73 -14.61 -5.31
N ASN A 161 1.87 -14.60 -6.00
CA ASN A 161 1.91 -14.63 -7.45
C ASN A 161 1.31 -15.93 -8.02
N LEU A 162 1.66 -17.10 -7.45
CA LEU A 162 1.10 -18.40 -7.86
C LEU A 162 -0.41 -18.47 -7.64
N VAL A 163 -0.91 -17.94 -6.52
CA VAL A 163 -2.36 -17.83 -6.27
C VAL A 163 -3.01 -16.92 -7.30
N GLY A 164 -2.37 -15.79 -7.66
CA GLY A 164 -2.85 -14.92 -8.73
C GLY A 164 -2.95 -15.64 -10.08
N GLU A 165 -1.95 -16.47 -10.44
CA GLU A 165 -1.98 -17.29 -11.65
C GLU A 165 -3.07 -18.37 -11.60
N LEU A 166 -3.31 -18.97 -10.42
CA LEU A 166 -4.41 -19.91 -10.22
C LEU A 166 -5.77 -19.23 -10.45
N VAL A 167 -5.99 -18.03 -9.90
CA VAL A 167 -7.24 -17.25 -10.10
C VAL A 167 -7.43 -16.91 -11.57
N ILE A 168 -6.38 -16.51 -12.29
CA ILE A 168 -6.43 -16.26 -13.74
C ILE A 168 -6.85 -17.54 -14.48
N THR A 169 -6.17 -18.67 -14.21
CA THR A 169 -6.46 -19.95 -14.85
C THR A 169 -7.90 -20.40 -14.60
N GLN A 170 -8.39 -20.20 -13.39
CA GLN A 170 -9.75 -20.52 -12.99
C GLN A 170 -10.77 -19.62 -13.73
N SER A 171 -10.51 -18.31 -13.83
CA SER A 171 -11.36 -17.37 -14.60
C SER A 171 -11.44 -17.77 -16.08
N MET A 172 -10.33 -18.25 -16.66
CA MET A 172 -10.29 -18.79 -18.03
C MET A 172 -11.18 -20.02 -18.19
N LEU A 173 -11.11 -20.94 -17.24
CA LEU A 173 -11.97 -22.13 -17.25
C LEU A 173 -13.44 -21.73 -17.14
N ALA A 174 -13.78 -20.78 -16.27
CA ALA A 174 -15.12 -20.26 -16.10
C ALA A 174 -15.65 -19.64 -17.42
N GLN A 175 -14.84 -18.83 -18.10
CA GLN A 175 -15.21 -18.23 -19.38
C GLN A 175 -15.46 -19.27 -20.47
N ARG A 176 -14.57 -20.28 -20.58
CA ARG A 176 -14.74 -21.35 -21.58
C ARG A 176 -15.92 -22.26 -21.28
N SER A 177 -16.23 -22.48 -19.99
CA SER A 177 -17.37 -23.31 -19.58
C SER A 177 -18.73 -22.62 -19.77
N GLY A 178 -18.75 -21.28 -19.85
CA GLY A 178 -19.99 -20.51 -20.11
C GLY A 178 -20.66 -20.84 -21.43
N THR A 179 -19.95 -21.50 -22.37
CA THR A 179 -20.50 -21.97 -23.63
C THR A 179 -21.06 -23.41 -23.58
N LEU A 180 -20.89 -24.10 -22.44
CA LEU A 180 -21.35 -25.48 -22.26
C LEU A 180 -22.83 -25.53 -21.90
N ASP A 181 -23.54 -26.56 -22.39
CA ASP A 181 -24.94 -26.81 -22.02
C ASP A 181 -25.01 -27.18 -20.51
N PRO A 182 -25.72 -26.39 -19.68
CA PRO A 182 -25.82 -26.65 -18.25
C PRO A 182 -26.48 -27.98 -17.90
N VAL A 183 -27.34 -28.49 -18.76
CA VAL A 183 -28.03 -29.77 -18.52
C VAL A 183 -27.08 -30.94 -18.76
N ALA A 184 -26.27 -30.87 -19.82
CA ALA A 184 -25.33 -31.94 -20.17
C ALA A 184 -24.06 -31.94 -19.29
N HIS A 185 -23.67 -30.78 -18.73
CA HIS A 185 -22.39 -30.59 -18.03
C HIS A 185 -22.57 -30.05 -16.60
N GLY A 186 -23.73 -30.30 -15.95
CA GLY A 186 -24.03 -29.78 -14.63
C GLY A 186 -22.99 -30.13 -13.54
N ASP A 187 -22.48 -31.36 -13.53
CA ASP A 187 -21.47 -31.81 -12.57
C ASP A 187 -20.11 -31.06 -12.76
N LEU A 188 -19.73 -30.78 -14.02
CA LEU A 188 -18.55 -30.01 -14.33
C LEU A 188 -18.68 -28.56 -13.85
N LEU A 189 -19.81 -27.92 -14.11
CA LEU A 189 -20.09 -26.55 -13.68
C LEU A 189 -20.13 -26.43 -12.15
N ASN A 190 -20.69 -27.42 -11.45
CA ASN A 190 -20.66 -27.49 -9.99
C ASN A 190 -19.23 -27.64 -9.45
N SER A 191 -18.40 -28.49 -10.08
CA SER A 191 -17.00 -28.67 -9.71
C SER A 191 -16.19 -27.39 -9.93
N MET A 192 -16.45 -26.66 -11.00
CA MET A 192 -15.83 -25.36 -11.28
C MET A 192 -16.22 -24.29 -10.25
N SER A 193 -17.49 -24.24 -9.85
CA SER A 193 -17.93 -23.35 -8.79
C SER A 193 -17.31 -23.70 -7.42
N GLN A 194 -17.02 -25.00 -7.18
CA GLN A 194 -16.27 -25.40 -5.99
C GLN A 194 -14.80 -25.01 -6.08
N LEU A 195 -14.18 -25.15 -7.26
CA LEU A 195 -12.80 -24.69 -7.50
C LEU A 195 -12.67 -23.18 -7.27
N GLU A 196 -13.66 -22.40 -7.70
CA GLU A 196 -13.70 -20.95 -7.49
C GLU A 196 -13.71 -20.61 -5.99
N ARG A 197 -14.56 -21.28 -5.20
CA ARG A 197 -14.56 -21.07 -3.74
C ARG A 197 -13.22 -21.43 -3.11
N ASN A 198 -12.69 -22.61 -3.45
CA ASN A 198 -11.40 -23.06 -2.91
C ASN A 198 -10.24 -22.14 -3.28
N ALA A 199 -10.23 -21.59 -4.50
CA ALA A 199 -9.22 -20.63 -4.94
C ALA A 199 -9.31 -19.31 -4.15
N ARG A 200 -10.53 -18.84 -3.88
CA ARG A 200 -10.76 -17.65 -3.06
C ARG A 200 -10.35 -17.85 -1.60
N ASP A 201 -10.71 -18.99 -0.99
CA ASP A 201 -10.32 -19.34 0.38
C ASP A 201 -8.78 -19.46 0.51
N LEU A 202 -8.13 -20.06 -0.51
CA LEU A 202 -6.67 -20.13 -0.57
C LEU A 202 -6.04 -18.74 -0.70
N GLN A 203 -6.59 -17.88 -1.55
CA GLN A 203 -6.13 -16.50 -1.72
C GLN A 203 -6.21 -15.74 -0.40
N GLU A 204 -7.35 -15.80 0.30
CA GLU A 204 -7.54 -15.16 1.60
C GLU A 204 -6.53 -15.69 2.63
N SER A 205 -6.34 -17.01 2.69
CA SER A 205 -5.38 -17.64 3.62
C SER A 205 -3.93 -17.23 3.34
N VAL A 206 -3.53 -17.13 2.08
CA VAL A 206 -2.17 -16.68 1.71
C VAL A 206 -1.98 -15.20 1.97
N MET A 207 -2.99 -14.38 1.69
CA MET A 207 -2.93 -12.95 1.96
C MET A 207 -2.83 -12.65 3.45
N SER A 208 -3.52 -13.44 4.32
CA SER A 208 -3.45 -13.25 5.78
C SER A 208 -2.03 -13.41 6.35
N ILE A 209 -1.15 -14.17 5.68
CA ILE A 209 0.26 -14.32 6.08
C ILE A 209 1.03 -12.98 6.02
N ARG A 210 0.61 -12.08 5.12
CA ARG A 210 1.27 -10.79 4.88
C ARG A 210 0.57 -9.61 5.56
N MET A 211 -0.58 -9.86 6.17
CA MET A 211 -1.37 -8.84 6.84
C MET A 211 -0.66 -8.31 8.09
N MET A 212 -0.75 -7.02 8.30
CA MET A 212 -0.23 -6.32 9.47
C MET A 212 -1.34 -5.47 10.11
N PRO A 213 -1.39 -5.36 11.45
CA PRO A 213 -2.40 -4.55 12.11
C PRO A 213 -2.19 -3.05 11.82
N MET A 214 -3.30 -2.33 11.68
CA MET A 214 -3.31 -0.87 11.50
C MET A 214 -2.69 -0.11 12.66
N GLU A 215 -2.49 -0.74 13.81
CA GLU A 215 -1.77 -0.18 14.94
C GLU A 215 -0.38 0.33 14.53
N TYR A 216 0.30 -0.38 13.62
CA TYR A 216 1.60 0.06 13.07
C TYR A 216 1.53 1.44 12.41
N VAL A 217 0.44 1.74 11.71
CA VAL A 217 0.18 3.04 11.09
C VAL A 217 -0.30 4.05 12.13
N PHE A 218 -1.29 3.65 12.93
CA PHE A 218 -2.00 4.53 13.85
C PHE A 218 -1.12 5.03 14.99
N SER A 219 -0.13 4.26 15.43
CA SER A 219 0.82 4.65 16.50
C SER A 219 1.60 5.94 16.19
N ARG A 220 1.73 6.34 14.93
CA ARG A 220 2.45 7.56 14.51
C ARG A 220 1.62 8.84 14.68
N PHE A 221 0.30 8.74 14.63
CA PHE A 221 -0.58 9.92 14.60
C PHE A 221 -0.71 10.67 15.93
N PRO A 222 -0.68 10.07 17.12
CA PRO A 222 -0.78 10.82 18.37
C PRO A 222 0.30 11.90 18.51
N ARG A 223 1.54 11.58 18.12
CA ARG A 223 2.64 12.56 18.12
C ARG A 223 2.43 13.62 17.04
N LEU A 224 2.10 13.21 15.83
CA LEU A 224 1.85 14.12 14.71
C LEU A 224 0.74 15.13 15.04
N VAL A 225 -0.41 14.66 15.56
CA VAL A 225 -1.54 15.52 15.92
C VAL A 225 -1.17 16.48 17.02
N ARG A 226 -0.46 16.03 18.06
CA ARG A 226 0.01 16.90 19.16
C ARG A 226 0.92 18.01 18.66
N ASP A 227 1.90 17.67 17.81
CA ASP A 227 2.87 18.62 17.28
C ASP A 227 2.21 19.67 16.37
N LEU A 228 1.28 19.22 15.50
CA LEU A 228 0.55 20.12 14.61
C LEU A 228 -0.46 21.00 15.38
N ALA A 229 -1.25 20.41 16.28
CA ALA A 229 -2.20 21.16 17.09
C ALA A 229 -1.50 22.27 17.93
N GLY A 230 -0.32 21.95 18.50
CA GLY A 230 0.50 22.93 19.21
C GLY A 230 0.98 24.09 18.33
N LYS A 231 1.42 23.80 17.09
CA LYS A 231 1.85 24.82 16.10
C LYS A 231 0.70 25.72 15.65
N LEU A 232 -0.51 25.16 15.56
CA LEU A 232 -1.72 25.84 15.12
C LEU A 232 -2.51 26.50 16.27
N ASN A 233 -2.04 26.40 17.52
CA ASN A 233 -2.73 26.82 18.73
C ASN A 233 -4.15 26.25 18.85
N LYS A 234 -4.38 25.02 18.36
CA LYS A 234 -5.65 24.31 18.43
C LYS A 234 -5.60 23.26 19.53
N ARG A 235 -6.76 22.96 20.14
CA ARG A 235 -6.91 21.85 21.09
C ARG A 235 -7.65 20.73 20.42
N VAL A 236 -7.01 19.58 20.27
CA VAL A 236 -7.59 18.44 19.53
C VAL A 236 -7.33 17.16 20.31
N GLU A 237 -8.36 16.34 20.43
CA GLU A 237 -8.31 14.98 20.93
C GLU A 237 -8.36 14.01 19.76
N LEU A 238 -7.42 13.07 19.73
CA LEU A 238 -7.35 12.01 18.71
C LEU A 238 -7.90 10.71 19.29
N THR A 239 -8.92 10.16 18.63
CA THR A 239 -9.47 8.84 18.94
C THR A 239 -9.07 7.85 17.84
N LEU A 240 -8.50 6.70 18.22
CA LEU A 240 -8.12 5.63 17.31
C LEU A 240 -9.09 4.45 17.50
N GLN A 241 -9.67 3.94 16.42
CA GLN A 241 -10.61 2.83 16.42
C GLN A 241 -10.19 1.78 15.39
N GLY A 242 -10.34 0.49 15.73
CA GLY A 242 -9.98 -0.59 14.80
C GLY A 242 -8.48 -0.75 14.57
N SER A 243 -7.65 -0.45 15.56
CA SER A 243 -6.18 -0.63 15.48
C SER A 243 -5.77 -2.08 15.20
N SER A 244 -6.60 -3.06 15.56
CA SER A 244 -6.39 -4.49 15.28
C SER A 244 -6.81 -4.92 13.89
N THR A 245 -7.42 -4.04 13.09
CA THR A 245 -7.80 -4.34 11.69
C THR A 245 -6.54 -4.55 10.87
N GLU A 246 -6.50 -5.62 10.10
CA GLU A 246 -5.33 -6.01 9.34
C GLU A 246 -5.37 -5.47 7.91
N LEU A 247 -4.21 -5.09 7.37
CA LEU A 247 -4.02 -4.61 6.00
C LEU A 247 -2.71 -5.15 5.45
N ASP A 248 -2.65 -5.40 4.15
CA ASP A 248 -1.42 -5.84 3.47
C ASP A 248 -0.26 -4.87 3.72
N LYS A 249 0.93 -5.41 3.98
CA LYS A 249 2.15 -4.62 4.28
C LYS A 249 2.45 -3.59 3.20
N SER A 250 2.30 -3.92 1.92
CA SER A 250 2.58 -2.97 0.81
C SER A 250 1.59 -1.82 0.77
N LEU A 251 0.32 -2.06 1.13
CA LEU A 251 -0.68 -1.02 1.25
C LEU A 251 -0.44 -0.16 2.50
N ILE A 252 0.01 -0.77 3.62
CA ILE A 252 0.40 -0.05 4.84
C ILE A 252 1.49 0.97 4.55
N GLU A 253 2.54 0.61 3.82
CA GLU A 253 3.63 1.52 3.49
C GLU A 253 3.17 2.71 2.62
N ARG A 254 2.23 2.47 1.73
CA ARG A 254 1.70 3.49 0.79
C ARG A 254 0.60 4.36 1.37
N ILE A 255 -0.18 3.89 2.37
CA ILE A 255 -1.32 4.63 2.93
C ILE A 255 -0.90 5.69 3.95
N ILE A 256 0.29 5.60 4.54
CA ILE A 256 0.79 6.51 5.57
C ILE A 256 0.78 7.96 5.08
N ASP A 257 1.29 8.23 3.88
CA ASP A 257 1.37 9.57 3.32
C ASP A 257 -0.01 10.17 3.03
N PRO A 258 -0.95 9.47 2.35
CA PRO A 258 -2.33 9.90 2.23
C PRO A 258 -3.00 10.23 3.57
N LEU A 259 -2.91 9.34 4.56
CA LEU A 259 -3.51 9.58 5.87
C LEU A 259 -2.89 10.78 6.59
N THR A 260 -1.57 10.93 6.52
CA THR A 260 -0.87 12.10 7.08
C THR A 260 -1.39 13.40 6.48
N HIS A 261 -1.65 13.41 5.16
CA HIS A 261 -2.19 14.57 4.48
C HIS A 261 -3.64 14.86 4.89
N LEU A 262 -4.48 13.84 5.02
CA LEU A 262 -5.86 13.98 5.48
C LEU A 262 -5.92 14.52 6.91
N VAL A 263 -5.16 13.93 7.84
CA VAL A 263 -5.07 14.39 9.23
C VAL A 263 -4.60 15.84 9.31
N ARG A 264 -3.59 16.20 8.50
CA ARG A 264 -3.13 17.58 8.43
C ARG A 264 -4.23 18.51 7.96
N ASN A 265 -4.97 18.15 6.90
CA ASN A 265 -6.07 18.97 6.39
C ASN A 265 -7.20 19.15 7.42
N SER A 266 -7.54 18.10 8.16
CA SER A 266 -8.51 18.22 9.25
C SER A 266 -8.03 19.19 10.32
N LEU A 267 -6.74 19.17 10.67
CA LEU A 267 -6.17 20.08 11.66
C LEU A 267 -6.02 21.52 11.12
N ASP A 268 -5.54 21.71 9.89
CA ASP A 268 -5.27 23.03 9.31
C ASP A 268 -6.58 23.75 8.98
N HIS A 269 -7.51 23.06 8.31
CA HIS A 269 -8.68 23.65 7.66
C HIS A 269 -10.02 23.17 8.22
N GLY A 270 -10.09 21.95 8.78
CA GLY A 270 -11.32 21.36 9.29
C GLY A 270 -11.68 21.92 10.67
N ILE A 271 -10.86 21.67 11.66
CA ILE A 271 -11.09 22.03 13.06
C ILE A 271 -10.82 23.53 13.25
N GLU A 272 -11.78 24.23 13.85
CA GLU A 272 -11.69 25.67 14.15
C GLU A 272 -10.81 25.95 15.38
N ASP A 273 -10.38 27.20 15.52
CA ASP A 273 -9.69 27.67 16.73
C ASP A 273 -10.60 27.56 17.97
N PRO A 274 -10.06 27.36 19.17
CA PRO A 274 -10.84 27.15 20.41
C PRO A 274 -11.89 28.23 20.64
N GLN A 275 -11.56 29.51 20.36
CA GLN A 275 -12.49 30.62 20.53
C GLN A 275 -13.64 30.59 19.49
N ALA A 276 -13.33 30.26 18.23
CA ALA A 276 -14.31 30.13 17.19
C ALA A 276 -15.28 28.96 17.46
N ARG A 277 -14.76 27.84 18.01
CA ARG A 277 -15.59 26.70 18.41
C ARG A 277 -16.58 27.06 19.51
N LEU A 278 -16.12 27.75 20.56
CA LEU A 278 -16.99 28.22 21.63
C LEU A 278 -18.05 29.19 21.12
N ALA A 279 -17.70 30.12 20.21
CA ALA A 279 -18.64 31.04 19.60
C ALA A 279 -19.70 30.30 18.74
N ALA A 280 -19.35 29.18 18.15
CA ALA A 280 -20.26 28.30 17.39
C ALA A 280 -21.06 27.32 18.29
N GLY A 281 -20.89 27.39 19.64
CA GLY A 281 -21.56 26.50 20.57
C GLY A 281 -20.99 25.07 20.64
N LYS A 282 -19.76 24.86 20.14
CA LYS A 282 -19.04 23.58 20.17
C LYS A 282 -18.12 23.51 21.41
N PRO A 283 -17.71 22.29 21.84
CA PRO A 283 -16.67 22.14 22.84
C PRO A 283 -15.35 22.80 22.41
N GLU A 284 -14.58 23.31 23.38
CA GLU A 284 -13.28 23.94 23.12
C GLU A 284 -12.28 22.99 22.44
N VAL A 285 -12.34 21.72 22.82
CA VAL A 285 -11.49 20.64 22.26
C VAL A 285 -12.19 20.07 21.03
N GLY A 286 -11.50 20.08 19.90
CA GLY A 286 -11.95 19.42 18.67
C GLY A 286 -11.70 17.92 18.75
N ASN A 287 -12.52 17.13 18.09
CA ASN A 287 -12.40 15.69 18.03
C ASN A 287 -11.98 15.25 16.63
N LEU A 288 -10.91 14.45 16.57
CA LEU A 288 -10.43 13.81 15.34
C LEU A 288 -10.44 12.30 15.55
N ILE A 289 -11.15 11.58 14.70
CA ILE A 289 -11.28 10.12 14.78
C ILE A 289 -10.58 9.52 13.57
N LEU A 290 -9.65 8.58 13.81
CA LEU A 290 -9.11 7.67 12.82
C LEU A 290 -9.68 6.29 13.09
N SER A 291 -10.36 5.72 12.10
CA SER A 291 -10.92 4.37 12.23
C SER A 291 -10.53 3.48 11.06
N ALA A 292 -10.48 2.17 11.30
CA ALA A 292 -10.29 1.16 10.27
C ALA A 292 -11.19 -0.04 10.56
N GLU A 293 -11.90 -0.52 9.55
CA GLU A 293 -12.76 -1.69 9.65
C GLU A 293 -12.79 -2.47 8.34
N HIS A 294 -13.05 -3.77 8.42
CA HIS A 294 -13.29 -4.59 7.24
C HIS A 294 -14.75 -4.46 6.81
N GLN A 295 -14.98 -4.13 5.55
CA GLN A 295 -16.30 -3.94 4.97
C GLN A 295 -16.40 -4.62 3.60
N GLY A 296 -17.09 -5.75 3.51
CA GLY A 296 -17.43 -6.38 2.23
C GLY A 296 -16.27 -6.73 1.31
N GLY A 297 -15.16 -7.27 1.85
CA GLY A 297 -13.95 -7.61 1.08
C GLY A 297 -13.00 -6.44 0.85
N ASN A 298 -13.31 -5.27 1.40
CA ASN A 298 -12.45 -4.10 1.43
C ASN A 298 -12.09 -3.76 2.89
N ILE A 299 -11.03 -2.98 3.07
CA ILE A 299 -10.82 -2.22 4.29
C ILE A 299 -11.33 -0.81 4.07
N CYS A 300 -12.14 -0.32 4.99
CA CYS A 300 -12.56 1.07 5.09
C CYS A 300 -11.70 1.77 6.13
N ILE A 301 -10.95 2.78 5.73
CA ILE A 301 -10.16 3.63 6.61
C ILE A 301 -10.82 5.01 6.57
N GLU A 302 -11.20 5.54 7.73
CA GLU A 302 -11.97 6.78 7.82
C GLU A 302 -11.25 7.80 8.71
N VAL A 303 -11.20 9.04 8.23
CA VAL A 303 -10.70 10.21 8.96
C VAL A 303 -11.87 11.16 9.14
N THR A 304 -12.31 11.33 10.39
CA THR A 304 -13.48 12.15 10.73
C THR A 304 -13.10 13.26 11.68
N ASP A 305 -13.43 14.49 11.35
CA ASP A 305 -13.32 15.65 12.22
C ASP A 305 -14.71 16.25 12.55
N ASP A 306 -14.81 16.93 13.68
CA ASP A 306 -15.99 17.67 14.12
C ASP A 306 -15.88 19.18 13.83
N GLY A 307 -15.10 19.53 12.81
CA GLY A 307 -14.78 20.91 12.44
C GLY A 307 -15.92 21.68 11.73
N ALA A 308 -15.55 22.73 11.00
CA ALA A 308 -16.50 23.61 10.32
C ALA A 308 -17.25 22.94 9.17
N GLY A 309 -16.74 21.80 8.68
CA GLY A 309 -17.22 21.18 7.45
C GLY A 309 -16.78 21.95 6.20
N LEU A 310 -17.16 21.44 5.03
CA LEU A 310 -16.85 22.06 3.75
C LEU A 310 -17.82 23.21 3.44
N ASN A 311 -17.28 24.32 2.97
CA ASN A 311 -18.10 25.44 2.52
C ASN A 311 -18.47 25.26 1.05
N ARG A 312 -19.71 24.81 0.80
CA ARG A 312 -20.28 24.55 -0.53
C ARG A 312 -20.11 25.74 -1.48
N GLU A 313 -20.48 26.95 -1.03
CA GLU A 313 -20.46 28.14 -1.87
C GLU A 313 -19.03 28.48 -2.33
N LYS A 314 -18.06 28.44 -1.40
CA LYS A 314 -16.65 28.69 -1.71
C LYS A 314 -16.08 27.65 -2.69
N ILE A 315 -16.45 26.38 -2.53
CA ILE A 315 -16.00 25.31 -3.43
C ILE A 315 -16.58 25.51 -4.82
N LEU A 316 -17.88 25.74 -4.96
CA LEU A 316 -18.54 25.98 -6.24
C LEU A 316 -17.98 27.21 -6.95
N ALA A 317 -17.82 28.33 -6.23
CA ALA A 317 -17.25 29.56 -6.78
C ALA A 317 -15.83 29.34 -7.32
N LYS A 318 -15.00 28.59 -6.59
CA LYS A 318 -13.64 28.29 -7.00
C LYS A 318 -13.59 27.32 -8.17
N ALA A 319 -14.41 26.27 -8.16
CA ALA A 319 -14.53 25.32 -9.25
C ALA A 319 -14.96 26.01 -10.56
N ALA A 320 -15.95 26.93 -10.47
CA ALA A 320 -16.38 27.76 -11.61
C ALA A 320 -15.23 28.64 -12.13
N ALA A 321 -14.45 29.28 -11.24
CA ALA A 321 -13.29 30.08 -11.61
C ALA A 321 -12.19 29.28 -12.31
N GLN A 322 -12.08 27.97 -12.02
CA GLN A 322 -11.14 27.05 -12.66
C GLN A 322 -11.71 26.41 -13.95
N GLY A 323 -12.93 26.77 -14.35
CA GLY A 323 -13.57 26.26 -15.56
C GLY A 323 -14.10 24.83 -15.43
N LEU A 324 -14.27 24.33 -14.19
CA LEU A 324 -14.95 23.06 -13.96
C LEU A 324 -16.45 23.23 -14.21
N ALA A 325 -17.09 22.19 -14.76
CA ALA A 325 -18.54 22.19 -14.93
C ALA A 325 -19.20 22.03 -13.56
N VAL A 326 -19.81 23.09 -13.07
CA VAL A 326 -20.54 23.12 -11.80
C VAL A 326 -22.00 23.49 -12.02
N SER A 327 -22.87 22.90 -11.20
CA SER A 327 -24.30 23.20 -11.18
C SER A 327 -24.77 23.35 -9.74
N ASP A 328 -25.69 24.25 -9.51
CA ASP A 328 -26.34 24.43 -8.19
C ASP A 328 -27.11 23.18 -7.73
N SER A 329 -27.46 22.30 -8.67
CA SER A 329 -28.16 21.04 -8.41
C SER A 329 -27.26 19.88 -7.97
N MET A 330 -25.92 20.08 -7.92
CA MET A 330 -24.99 19.04 -7.45
C MET A 330 -25.27 18.69 -5.99
N SER A 331 -25.15 17.42 -5.64
CA SER A 331 -25.22 16.95 -4.26
C SER A 331 -24.02 17.44 -3.43
N ASP A 332 -24.14 17.42 -2.09
CA ASP A 332 -23.04 17.83 -1.21
C ASP A 332 -21.80 16.91 -1.38
N GLU A 333 -22.02 15.62 -1.69
CA GLU A 333 -20.97 14.68 -2.00
C GLU A 333 -20.25 15.02 -3.30
N GLU A 334 -21.00 15.33 -4.37
CA GLU A 334 -20.41 15.75 -5.65
C GLU A 334 -19.61 17.03 -5.50
N VAL A 335 -20.10 18.00 -4.73
CA VAL A 335 -19.37 19.24 -4.43
C VAL A 335 -18.12 18.94 -3.58
N GLY A 336 -18.23 18.05 -2.59
CA GLY A 336 -17.10 17.59 -1.80
C GLY A 336 -16.01 16.94 -2.67
N MET A 337 -16.40 16.17 -3.68
CA MET A 337 -15.45 15.51 -4.59
C MET A 337 -14.66 16.48 -5.48
N LEU A 338 -15.12 17.74 -5.64
CA LEU A 338 -14.38 18.78 -6.38
C LEU A 338 -13.04 19.15 -5.72
N ILE A 339 -12.90 18.98 -4.40
CA ILE A 339 -11.62 19.25 -3.71
C ILE A 339 -10.49 18.34 -4.16
N PHE A 340 -10.83 17.18 -4.75
CA PHE A 340 -9.87 16.23 -5.32
C PHE A 340 -9.58 16.48 -6.81
N ALA A 341 -10.11 17.56 -7.38
CA ALA A 341 -9.80 17.91 -8.76
C ALA A 341 -8.34 18.41 -8.87
N PRO A 342 -7.62 18.10 -9.98
CA PRO A 342 -6.25 18.53 -10.17
C PRO A 342 -6.06 20.04 -10.00
N GLY A 343 -5.10 20.44 -9.16
CA GLY A 343 -4.81 21.84 -8.89
C GLY A 343 -5.86 22.57 -8.04
N PHE A 344 -6.82 21.86 -7.45
CA PHE A 344 -7.82 22.44 -6.58
C PHE A 344 -7.25 22.59 -5.16
N SER A 345 -6.78 23.78 -4.80
CA SER A 345 -6.39 24.14 -3.43
C SER A 345 -7.21 25.32 -2.94
N THR A 346 -7.88 25.23 -1.81
CA THR A 346 -8.65 26.33 -1.21
C THR A 346 -7.77 27.36 -0.50
N ALA A 347 -6.47 27.09 -0.31
CA ALA A 347 -5.55 28.00 0.33
C ALA A 347 -5.20 29.19 -0.60
N GLU A 348 -5.32 30.41 -0.10
CA GLU A 348 -4.93 31.66 -0.78
C GLU A 348 -3.40 31.85 -0.82
N GLN A 349 -2.66 31.11 0.00
CA GLN A 349 -1.20 31.10 0.02
C GLN A 349 -0.70 29.67 0.07
N VAL A 350 0.24 29.34 -0.81
CA VAL A 350 1.04 28.11 -0.73
C VAL A 350 1.90 28.28 0.52
N THR A 351 1.49 27.72 1.64
CA THR A 351 2.33 27.69 2.84
C THR A 351 3.47 26.69 2.60
N ASP A 352 4.66 27.19 2.63
CA ASP A 352 5.96 26.50 2.39
C ASP A 352 6.30 25.34 3.37
N VAL A 353 5.33 24.86 4.14
CA VAL A 353 5.56 23.81 5.14
C VAL A 353 5.52 22.39 4.54
N SER A 354 5.10 22.27 3.28
CA SER A 354 5.11 20.99 2.55
C SER A 354 5.93 21.15 1.26
N GLY A 355 7.26 21.00 1.34
CA GLY A 355 8.22 21.15 0.25
C GLY A 355 8.02 20.22 -0.98
N ARG A 356 6.83 19.68 -1.21
CA ARG A 356 6.49 18.81 -2.34
C ARG A 356 5.16 19.13 -3.03
N GLY A 357 4.42 20.19 -2.64
CA GLY A 357 3.19 20.56 -3.35
C GLY A 357 2.12 19.47 -3.42
N VAL A 358 1.96 18.68 -2.34
CA VAL A 358 1.00 17.56 -2.30
C VAL A 358 -0.39 18.10 -2.07
N GLY A 359 -1.25 18.02 -3.09
CA GLY A 359 -2.67 18.38 -3.02
C GLY A 359 -3.56 17.17 -2.75
N MET A 360 -4.86 17.42 -2.55
CA MET A 360 -5.88 16.35 -2.38
C MET A 360 -6.02 15.48 -3.64
N ASP A 361 -5.69 15.99 -4.81
CA ASP A 361 -5.62 15.26 -6.07
C ASP A 361 -4.54 14.15 -6.03
N VAL A 362 -3.40 14.41 -5.39
CA VAL A 362 -2.35 13.41 -5.19
C VAL A 362 -2.81 12.31 -4.23
N VAL A 363 -3.53 12.68 -3.14
CA VAL A 363 -4.12 11.69 -2.22
C VAL A 363 -5.06 10.76 -2.98
N LYS A 364 -5.98 11.31 -3.77
CA LYS A 364 -6.92 10.51 -4.58
C LYS A 364 -6.19 9.59 -5.56
N ARG A 365 -5.17 10.11 -6.25
CA ARG A 365 -4.36 9.34 -7.19
C ARG A 365 -3.67 8.17 -6.50
N ASN A 366 -2.99 8.40 -5.38
CA ASN A 366 -2.30 7.35 -4.63
C ASN A 366 -3.27 6.24 -4.19
N ILE A 367 -4.48 6.61 -3.76
CA ILE A 367 -5.51 5.63 -3.36
C ILE A 367 -6.01 4.86 -4.59
N GLN A 368 -6.21 5.51 -5.73
CA GLN A 368 -6.61 4.86 -6.97
C GLN A 368 -5.51 3.92 -7.51
N GLU A 369 -4.24 4.29 -7.38
CA GLU A 369 -3.10 3.43 -7.73
C GLU A 369 -2.97 2.18 -6.82
N MET A 370 -3.56 2.23 -5.62
CA MET A 370 -3.72 1.08 -4.73
C MET A 370 -4.98 0.25 -5.05
N GLY A 371 -5.73 0.59 -6.10
CA GLY A 371 -6.99 -0.07 -6.48
C GLY A 371 -8.19 0.37 -5.64
N GLY A 372 -8.04 1.42 -4.83
CA GLY A 372 -9.09 1.93 -3.95
C GLY A 372 -9.83 3.14 -4.50
N HIS A 373 -10.78 3.63 -3.71
CA HIS A 373 -11.48 4.89 -3.98
C HIS A 373 -11.70 5.68 -2.69
N VAL A 374 -12.02 6.97 -2.87
CA VAL A 374 -12.25 7.92 -1.77
C VAL A 374 -13.69 8.40 -1.84
N GLU A 375 -14.33 8.42 -0.69
CA GLU A 375 -15.64 9.04 -0.47
C GLU A 375 -15.49 10.20 0.51
N ILE A 376 -16.35 11.21 0.40
CA ILE A 376 -16.35 12.35 1.30
C ILE A 376 -17.78 12.70 1.70
N HIS A 377 -17.97 12.79 3.00
CA HIS A 377 -19.22 13.25 3.60
C HIS A 377 -18.91 14.46 4.46
N SER A 378 -19.53 15.60 4.17
CA SER A 378 -19.32 16.80 4.93
C SER A 378 -20.63 17.51 5.19
N GLN A 379 -20.79 17.99 6.41
CA GLN A 379 -21.94 18.80 6.80
C GLN A 379 -21.45 20.08 7.45
N ALA A 380 -21.95 21.21 6.97
CA ALA A 380 -21.57 22.51 7.51
C ALA A 380 -21.80 22.57 9.03
N SER A 381 -20.81 23.05 9.76
CA SER A 381 -20.75 23.16 11.22
C SER A 381 -20.80 21.82 12.00
N LYS A 382 -20.77 20.67 11.32
CA LYS A 382 -20.73 19.36 11.99
C LYS A 382 -19.43 18.60 11.74
N GLY A 383 -18.68 18.98 10.70
CA GLY A 383 -17.40 18.39 10.37
C GLY A 383 -17.36 17.67 9.03
N THR A 384 -16.28 16.97 8.81
CA THR A 384 -16.01 16.24 7.56
C THR A 384 -15.52 14.83 7.88
N SER A 385 -16.04 13.85 7.14
CA SER A 385 -15.55 12.47 7.13
C SER A 385 -15.05 12.14 5.74
N ILE A 386 -13.82 11.63 5.65
CA ILE A 386 -13.21 11.13 4.43
C ILE A 386 -12.95 9.65 4.61
N ARG A 387 -13.56 8.85 3.75
CA ARG A 387 -13.48 7.39 3.75
C ARG A 387 -12.59 6.93 2.59
N ILE A 388 -11.66 6.05 2.90
CA ILE A 388 -10.80 5.38 1.94
C ILE A 388 -11.18 3.92 1.93
N LEU A 389 -11.59 3.41 0.78
CA LEU A 389 -11.88 1.98 0.60
C LEU A 389 -10.76 1.37 -0.23
N LEU A 390 -10.09 0.35 0.33
CA LEU A 390 -9.02 -0.40 -0.33
C LEU A 390 -9.40 -1.87 -0.40
N PRO A 391 -9.16 -2.57 -1.53
CA PRO A 391 -9.40 -4.00 -1.63
C PRO A 391 -8.41 -4.77 -0.76
N LEU A 392 -8.89 -5.79 -0.03
CA LEU A 392 -8.07 -6.69 0.78
C LEU A 392 -7.34 -7.76 -0.04
N THR A 393 -7.80 -8.00 -1.27
CA THR A 393 -7.24 -9.00 -2.19
C THR A 393 -6.31 -8.36 -3.20
N LEU A 394 -5.60 -9.18 -3.99
CA LEU A 394 -4.95 -8.71 -5.22
C LEU A 394 -5.94 -7.84 -5.99
N ALA A 395 -5.48 -6.68 -6.46
CA ALA A 395 -6.32 -5.77 -7.23
C ALA A 395 -6.87 -6.52 -8.45
N ILE A 396 -8.12 -6.98 -8.34
CA ILE A 396 -8.87 -7.55 -9.46
C ILE A 396 -9.65 -6.39 -10.07
N LEU A 397 -9.44 -6.15 -11.34
CA LEU A 397 -10.11 -5.11 -12.10
C LEU A 397 -11.15 -5.75 -13.03
N ASP A 398 -12.40 -5.30 -12.92
CA ASP A 398 -13.39 -5.57 -13.95
C ASP A 398 -13.01 -4.76 -15.19
N GLY A 399 -12.60 -5.45 -16.25
CA GLY A 399 -12.05 -4.86 -17.46
C GLY A 399 -12.85 -5.22 -18.70
N MET A 400 -12.87 -4.29 -19.65
CA MET A 400 -13.30 -4.53 -21.03
C MET A 400 -12.06 -4.67 -21.90
N SER A 401 -11.85 -5.86 -22.48
CA SER A 401 -10.78 -6.09 -23.42
C SER A 401 -11.15 -5.55 -24.80
N VAL A 402 -10.27 -4.72 -25.32
CA VAL A 402 -10.36 -4.12 -26.66
C VAL A 402 -9.14 -4.49 -27.48
N LYS A 403 -9.30 -4.65 -28.78
CA LYS A 403 -8.22 -4.98 -29.69
C LYS A 403 -7.94 -3.81 -30.64
N VAL A 404 -6.65 -3.54 -30.85
CA VAL A 404 -6.15 -2.59 -31.84
C VAL A 404 -5.08 -3.33 -32.66
N ASN A 405 -5.38 -3.69 -33.89
CA ASN A 405 -4.63 -4.65 -34.69
C ASN A 405 -4.41 -5.97 -33.91
N GLU A 406 -3.19 -6.36 -33.59
CA GLU A 406 -2.90 -7.57 -32.81
C GLU A 406 -2.78 -7.30 -31.29
N GLU A 407 -2.65 -6.03 -30.88
CA GLU A 407 -2.46 -5.65 -29.48
C GLU A 407 -3.79 -5.63 -28.71
N VAL A 408 -3.76 -6.14 -27.47
CA VAL A 408 -4.92 -6.16 -26.57
C VAL A 408 -4.71 -5.17 -25.43
N PHE A 409 -5.71 -4.32 -25.25
CA PHE A 409 -5.76 -3.35 -24.16
C PHE A 409 -6.96 -3.62 -23.26
N ILE A 410 -6.83 -3.30 -21.97
CA ILE A 410 -7.90 -3.40 -20.99
C ILE A 410 -8.36 -2.01 -20.60
N LEU A 411 -9.63 -1.74 -20.77
CA LEU A 411 -10.29 -0.53 -20.27
C LEU A 411 -10.97 -0.85 -18.94
N PRO A 412 -10.71 -0.07 -17.86
CA PRO A 412 -11.46 -0.20 -16.61
C PRO A 412 -12.96 -0.05 -16.87
N LEU A 413 -13.76 -1.05 -16.45
CA LEU A 413 -15.19 -1.09 -16.76
C LEU A 413 -15.97 0.07 -16.13
N ASN A 414 -15.51 0.56 -14.98
CA ASN A 414 -16.09 1.72 -14.30
C ASN A 414 -15.95 3.04 -15.09
N ALA A 415 -15.04 3.09 -16.07
CA ALA A 415 -14.87 4.24 -16.96
C ALA A 415 -15.69 4.11 -18.25
N VAL A 416 -16.16 2.91 -18.58
CA VAL A 416 -16.91 2.63 -19.81
C VAL A 416 -18.39 2.96 -19.63
N MET A 417 -18.93 3.81 -20.47
CA MET A 417 -20.34 4.17 -20.47
C MET A 417 -21.14 3.35 -21.49
N GLU A 418 -20.72 3.38 -22.72
CA GLU A 418 -21.38 2.65 -23.84
C GLU A 418 -20.38 2.43 -24.97
N SER A 419 -20.72 1.53 -25.88
CA SER A 419 -19.95 1.29 -27.10
C SER A 419 -20.88 1.33 -28.31
N LEU A 420 -20.39 1.86 -29.42
CA LEU A 420 -21.15 1.98 -30.65
C LEU A 420 -20.24 1.92 -31.88
N GLN A 421 -20.81 1.60 -33.03
CA GLN A 421 -20.13 1.74 -34.29
C GLN A 421 -20.56 3.08 -34.91
N PRO A 422 -19.62 4.03 -35.13
CA PRO A 422 -19.96 5.35 -35.66
C PRO A 422 -20.34 5.30 -37.12
N GLN A 423 -21.24 6.17 -37.53
CA GLN A 423 -21.56 6.41 -38.95
C GLN A 423 -20.76 7.61 -39.48
N ALA A 424 -20.57 7.69 -40.77
CA ALA A 424 -19.81 8.79 -41.36
C ALA A 424 -20.44 10.17 -41.11
N GLU A 425 -21.76 10.19 -40.91
CA GLU A 425 -22.55 11.41 -40.65
C GLU A 425 -22.31 11.96 -39.24
N ASP A 426 -21.92 11.12 -38.29
CA ASP A 426 -21.68 11.48 -36.91
C ASP A 426 -20.26 12.03 -36.65
N LEU A 427 -19.37 11.87 -37.65
CA LEU A 427 -17.96 12.24 -37.56
C LEU A 427 -17.72 13.62 -38.13
N HIS A 428 -17.26 14.55 -37.34
CA HIS A 428 -17.00 15.93 -37.74
C HIS A 428 -15.52 16.29 -37.52
N PRO A 429 -14.81 16.72 -38.58
CA PRO A 429 -13.44 17.21 -38.45
C PRO A 429 -13.43 18.61 -37.81
N LEU A 430 -12.48 18.86 -36.91
CA LEU A 430 -12.20 20.17 -36.32
C LEU A 430 -10.94 20.79 -36.96
N ALA A 431 -10.82 22.12 -36.80
CA ALA A 431 -9.60 22.83 -37.15
C ALA A 431 -8.44 22.31 -36.29
N GLY A 432 -7.31 21.89 -36.90
CA GLY A 432 -6.17 21.33 -36.16
C GLY A 432 -6.02 19.81 -36.28
N GLY A 433 -6.89 19.14 -37.09
CA GLY A 433 -6.78 17.69 -37.34
C GLY A 433 -7.47 16.82 -36.26
N GLU A 434 -8.07 17.43 -35.25
CA GLU A 434 -8.92 16.73 -34.27
C GLU A 434 -10.24 16.30 -34.93
N ARG A 435 -10.77 15.16 -34.50
CA ARG A 435 -12.10 14.68 -34.91
C ARG A 435 -13.01 14.63 -33.68
N VAL A 436 -14.29 14.91 -33.90
CA VAL A 436 -15.32 14.74 -32.85
C VAL A 436 -16.40 13.81 -33.36
N LEU A 437 -16.99 13.06 -32.46
CA LEU A 437 -18.12 12.19 -32.71
C LEU A 437 -19.37 12.81 -32.09
N GLN A 438 -20.44 12.91 -32.87
CA GLN A 438 -21.74 13.34 -32.36
C GLN A 438 -22.52 12.13 -31.83
N VAL A 439 -22.83 12.12 -30.54
CA VAL A 439 -23.61 11.07 -29.90
C VAL A 439 -24.78 11.73 -29.15
N ARG A 440 -26.00 11.38 -29.54
CA ARG A 440 -27.22 11.92 -28.91
C ARG A 440 -27.27 13.45 -28.79
N GLY A 441 -26.67 14.14 -29.77
CA GLY A 441 -26.65 15.61 -29.82
C GLY A 441 -25.50 16.26 -29.07
N GLU A 442 -24.62 15.48 -28.44
CA GLU A 442 -23.40 15.94 -27.78
C GLU A 442 -22.18 15.62 -28.66
N TYR A 443 -21.23 16.56 -28.73
CA TYR A 443 -19.98 16.38 -29.48
C TYR A 443 -18.87 15.93 -28.55
N LEU A 444 -18.38 14.71 -28.75
CA LEU A 444 -17.32 14.09 -27.92
C LEU A 444 -16.00 14.09 -28.70
N PRO A 445 -14.86 14.51 -28.10
CA PRO A 445 -13.56 14.39 -28.73
C PRO A 445 -13.27 12.93 -29.07
N LEU A 446 -12.82 12.66 -30.30
CA LEU A 446 -12.41 11.31 -30.74
C LEU A 446 -10.93 11.11 -30.44
N VAL A 447 -10.64 10.14 -29.59
CA VAL A 447 -9.29 9.70 -29.21
C VAL A 447 -8.97 8.41 -29.96
N GLU A 448 -7.85 8.39 -30.66
CA GLU A 448 -7.43 7.26 -31.50
C GLU A 448 -6.35 6.45 -30.78
N LEU A 449 -6.71 5.28 -30.24
CA LEU A 449 -5.80 4.49 -29.41
C LEU A 449 -4.56 4.05 -30.20
N TYR A 450 -4.73 3.67 -31.49
CA TYR A 450 -3.63 3.28 -32.35
C TYR A 450 -2.57 4.39 -32.52
N ARG A 451 -2.99 5.65 -32.51
CA ARG A 451 -2.10 6.81 -32.64
C ARG A 451 -1.33 7.07 -31.34
N ILE A 452 -1.99 6.91 -30.19
CA ILE A 452 -1.35 7.13 -28.89
C ILE A 452 -0.21 6.13 -28.68
N PHE A 453 -0.43 4.87 -29.01
CA PHE A 453 0.55 3.80 -28.78
C PHE A 453 1.33 3.38 -30.04
N ASP A 454 1.21 4.13 -31.14
CA ASP A 454 1.91 3.88 -32.42
C ASP A 454 1.71 2.45 -32.95
N VAL A 455 0.48 1.91 -32.85
CA VAL A 455 0.13 0.56 -33.29
C VAL A 455 -0.03 0.57 -34.82
N ALA A 456 0.90 -0.07 -35.52
CA ALA A 456 0.83 -0.20 -36.98
C ALA A 456 -0.25 -1.20 -37.43
N GLY A 457 -0.90 -0.97 -38.55
CA GLY A 457 -1.88 -1.89 -39.12
C GLY A 457 -3.28 -1.84 -38.53
N ALA A 458 -3.53 -0.92 -37.60
CA ALA A 458 -4.84 -0.69 -37.01
C ALA A 458 -5.84 -0.06 -38.00
N LYS A 459 -7.12 -0.16 -37.71
CA LYS A 459 -8.18 0.49 -38.51
C LYS A 459 -8.17 2.00 -38.23
N THR A 460 -7.77 2.77 -39.24
CA THR A 460 -7.71 4.23 -39.19
C THR A 460 -9.06 4.91 -39.47
N GLU A 461 -9.94 4.20 -40.21
CA GLU A 461 -11.30 4.66 -40.50
C GLU A 461 -12.24 4.35 -39.32
N ALA A 462 -12.74 5.37 -38.65
CA ALA A 462 -13.58 5.21 -37.48
C ALA A 462 -14.85 4.37 -37.74
N THR A 463 -15.40 4.45 -38.96
CA THR A 463 -16.58 3.67 -39.39
C THR A 463 -16.33 2.17 -39.51
N GLN A 464 -15.07 1.74 -39.61
CA GLN A 464 -14.68 0.32 -39.64
C GLN A 464 -14.32 -0.24 -38.27
N GLY A 465 -14.14 0.64 -37.29
CA GLY A 465 -13.85 0.31 -35.90
C GLY A 465 -15.07 0.38 -35.01
N ILE A 466 -14.81 0.29 -33.73
CA ILE A 466 -15.79 0.49 -32.67
C ILE A 466 -15.32 1.68 -31.82
N VAL A 467 -16.28 2.49 -31.40
CA VAL A 467 -16.00 3.59 -30.47
C VAL A 467 -16.56 3.23 -29.10
N VAL A 468 -15.73 3.37 -28.08
CA VAL A 468 -16.09 3.20 -26.66
C VAL A 468 -16.17 4.59 -26.04
N ILE A 469 -17.31 4.94 -25.51
CA ILE A 469 -17.49 6.21 -24.78
C ILE A 469 -17.00 6.01 -23.37
N LEU A 470 -16.00 6.81 -23.00
CA LEU A 470 -15.34 6.78 -21.71
C LEU A 470 -15.63 8.06 -20.94
N GLN A 471 -15.74 7.91 -19.62
CA GLN A 471 -15.85 9.03 -18.68
C GLN A 471 -14.70 9.01 -17.69
N SER A 472 -13.99 10.13 -17.58
CA SER A 472 -12.94 10.33 -16.58
C SER A 472 -12.97 11.76 -16.06
N ALA A 473 -12.92 11.91 -14.73
CA ALA A 473 -12.95 13.22 -14.06
C ALA A 473 -14.09 14.16 -14.52
N GLY A 474 -15.28 13.60 -14.75
CA GLY A 474 -16.46 14.35 -15.21
C GLY A 474 -16.46 14.72 -16.69
N ARG A 475 -15.42 14.34 -17.46
CA ARG A 475 -15.32 14.58 -18.89
C ARG A 475 -15.57 13.30 -19.66
N ARG A 476 -16.30 13.40 -20.75
CA ARG A 476 -16.58 12.29 -21.67
C ARG A 476 -15.79 12.45 -22.96
N TYR A 477 -15.36 11.34 -23.52
CA TYR A 477 -14.71 11.27 -24.82
C TYR A 477 -14.95 9.93 -25.49
N ALA A 478 -14.75 9.86 -26.77
CA ALA A 478 -14.93 8.70 -27.60
C ALA A 478 -13.57 8.07 -27.91
N LEU A 479 -13.36 6.80 -27.57
CA LEU A 479 -12.12 6.05 -27.85
C LEU A 479 -12.32 5.11 -29.02
N LEU A 480 -11.54 5.28 -30.10
CA LEU A 480 -11.56 4.41 -31.26
C LEU A 480 -10.68 3.19 -31.05
N VAL A 481 -11.25 2.00 -31.23
CA VAL A 481 -10.61 0.68 -31.22
C VAL A 481 -11.07 -0.17 -32.40
N ASP A 482 -10.33 -1.23 -32.75
CA ASP A 482 -10.68 -2.08 -33.90
C ASP A 482 -11.83 -3.03 -33.56
N GLN A 483 -11.82 -3.62 -32.34
CA GLN A 483 -12.80 -4.61 -31.90
C GLN A 483 -12.97 -4.59 -30.37
N LEU A 484 -14.15 -5.00 -29.92
CA LEU A 484 -14.39 -5.40 -28.52
C LEU A 484 -14.24 -6.93 -28.44
N ILE A 485 -13.45 -7.40 -27.48
CA ILE A 485 -13.28 -8.84 -27.24
C ILE A 485 -14.31 -9.32 -26.22
N GLY A 486 -14.41 -8.64 -25.06
CA GLY A 486 -15.35 -9.00 -24.02
C GLY A 486 -15.05 -8.33 -22.68
N GLN A 487 -15.87 -8.65 -21.70
CA GLN A 487 -15.70 -8.21 -20.32
C GLN A 487 -15.24 -9.39 -19.47
N HIS A 488 -14.23 -9.19 -18.67
CA HIS A 488 -13.72 -10.18 -17.72
C HIS A 488 -12.93 -9.54 -16.60
N GLN A 489 -12.78 -10.25 -15.52
CA GLN A 489 -11.94 -9.86 -14.41
C GLN A 489 -10.48 -10.12 -14.74
N VAL A 490 -9.62 -9.15 -14.49
CA VAL A 490 -8.19 -9.25 -14.70
C VAL A 490 -7.43 -8.94 -13.42
N VAL A 491 -6.35 -9.68 -13.18
CA VAL A 491 -5.44 -9.39 -12.07
C VAL A 491 -4.48 -8.29 -12.49
N VAL A 492 -4.50 -7.19 -11.76
CA VAL A 492 -3.65 -6.02 -12.03
C VAL A 492 -2.22 -6.32 -11.54
N LYS A 493 -1.24 -6.25 -12.45
CA LYS A 493 0.19 -6.32 -12.12
C LYS A 493 0.82 -4.96 -12.39
N ASN A 494 1.45 -4.39 -11.36
CA ASN A 494 2.15 -3.13 -11.49
C ASN A 494 3.40 -3.31 -12.38
N LEU A 495 3.56 -2.45 -13.39
CA LEU A 495 4.71 -2.45 -14.29
C LEU A 495 5.93 -1.78 -13.68
N GLU A 496 5.74 -0.83 -12.78
CA GLU A 496 6.81 0.02 -12.24
C GLU A 496 7.83 -0.74 -11.39
N SER A 497 7.49 -1.93 -10.90
CA SER A 497 8.42 -2.79 -10.18
C SER A 497 9.58 -3.30 -11.05
N ASN A 498 9.36 -3.47 -12.38
CA ASN A 498 10.32 -4.07 -13.29
C ASN A 498 10.56 -3.26 -14.58
N TYR A 499 9.69 -2.31 -14.90
CA TYR A 499 9.73 -1.54 -16.13
C TYR A 499 9.57 -0.03 -15.87
N ARG A 500 9.97 0.78 -16.85
CA ARG A 500 9.75 2.23 -16.78
C ARG A 500 8.25 2.52 -16.98
N LYS A 501 7.77 3.57 -16.32
CA LYS A 501 6.42 4.09 -16.52
C LYS A 501 6.16 4.43 -17.98
N VAL A 502 5.09 3.88 -18.53
CA VAL A 502 4.64 4.16 -19.90
C VAL A 502 3.48 5.14 -19.82
N PRO A 503 3.57 6.33 -20.44
CA PRO A 503 2.45 7.27 -20.45
C PRO A 503 1.20 6.65 -21.07
N GLY A 504 0.04 6.80 -20.41
CA GLY A 504 -1.23 6.23 -20.85
C GLY A 504 -1.48 4.77 -20.46
N ILE A 505 -0.54 4.12 -19.75
CA ILE A 505 -0.70 2.78 -19.19
C ILE A 505 -0.61 2.86 -17.66
N SER A 506 -1.61 2.29 -16.99
CA SER A 506 -1.67 2.23 -15.53
C SER A 506 -1.03 0.95 -14.97
N ALA A 507 -1.19 -0.18 -15.66
CA ALA A 507 -0.72 -1.48 -15.23
C ALA A 507 -0.72 -2.48 -16.41
N ALA A 508 -0.39 -3.75 -16.13
CA ALA A 508 -0.54 -4.85 -17.08
C ALA A 508 -1.29 -6.02 -16.44
N THR A 509 -1.75 -6.93 -17.29
CA THR A 509 -2.32 -8.22 -16.87
C THR A 509 -1.87 -9.33 -17.79
N ILE A 510 -2.05 -10.57 -17.37
CA ILE A 510 -1.88 -11.75 -18.21
C ILE A 510 -3.28 -12.26 -18.54
N LEU A 511 -3.56 -12.37 -19.83
CA LEU A 511 -4.84 -12.86 -20.32
C LEU A 511 -4.92 -14.39 -20.25
N GLY A 512 -6.11 -14.88 -20.48
CA GLY A 512 -6.43 -16.29 -20.44
C GLY A 512 -5.74 -17.19 -21.46
N ASP A 513 -5.15 -16.63 -22.49
CA ASP A 513 -4.34 -17.33 -23.50
C ASP A 513 -2.83 -17.27 -23.19
N GLY A 514 -2.45 -16.59 -22.08
CA GLY A 514 -1.07 -16.37 -21.66
C GLY A 514 -0.45 -15.11 -22.28
N SER A 515 -1.15 -14.39 -23.13
CA SER A 515 -0.67 -13.10 -23.66
C SER A 515 -0.73 -12.00 -22.60
N VAL A 516 0.11 -10.99 -22.74
CA VAL A 516 0.11 -9.81 -21.87
C VAL A 516 -0.80 -8.75 -22.48
N ALA A 517 -1.69 -8.18 -21.67
CA ALA A 517 -2.51 -7.04 -22.03
C ALA A 517 -2.18 -5.83 -21.13
N LEU A 518 -2.20 -4.64 -21.74
CA LEU A 518 -1.91 -3.40 -21.03
C LEU A 518 -3.21 -2.76 -20.54
N ILE A 519 -3.25 -2.37 -19.26
CA ILE A 519 -4.38 -1.67 -18.66
C ILE A 519 -4.20 -0.17 -18.89
N VAL A 520 -5.17 0.44 -19.55
CA VAL A 520 -5.10 1.82 -20.02
C VAL A 520 -5.42 2.79 -18.88
N ASP A 521 -4.64 3.88 -18.78
CA ASP A 521 -4.99 5.04 -17.96
C ASP A 521 -5.94 5.97 -18.72
N VAL A 522 -7.23 5.78 -18.50
CA VAL A 522 -8.29 6.54 -19.15
C VAL A 522 -8.16 8.04 -18.93
N SER A 523 -7.58 8.46 -17.79
CA SER A 523 -7.43 9.90 -17.47
C SER A 523 -6.35 10.59 -18.31
N ALA A 524 -5.32 9.86 -18.70
CA ALA A 524 -4.17 10.39 -19.44
C ALA A 524 -4.41 10.44 -20.96
N LEU A 525 -5.29 9.61 -21.53
CA LEU A 525 -5.45 9.45 -22.97
C LEU A 525 -5.80 10.75 -23.72
N GLN A 526 -6.68 11.57 -23.15
CA GLN A 526 -7.06 12.84 -23.81
C GLN A 526 -5.88 13.79 -23.97
N THR A 527 -5.05 13.89 -22.93
CA THR A 527 -3.86 14.75 -22.93
C THR A 527 -2.85 14.25 -23.95
N LEU A 528 -2.56 12.95 -23.94
CA LEU A 528 -1.64 12.31 -24.86
C LEU A 528 -2.10 12.43 -26.33
N ASN A 529 -3.40 12.32 -26.59
CA ASN A 529 -3.94 12.50 -27.93
C ASN A 529 -3.72 13.92 -28.45
N ARG A 530 -3.88 14.93 -27.61
CA ARG A 530 -3.61 16.34 -27.97
C ARG A 530 -2.12 16.60 -28.21
N GLU A 531 -1.25 16.05 -27.38
CA GLU A 531 0.20 16.18 -27.55
C GLU A 531 0.67 15.58 -28.87
N LYS A 532 0.13 14.43 -29.28
CA LYS A 532 0.45 13.79 -30.57
C LYS A 532 -0.17 14.48 -31.80
N LEU A 533 -1.20 15.30 -31.62
CA LEU A 533 -1.81 16.09 -32.69
C LEU A 533 -1.13 17.43 -32.90
N LEU A 534 -0.45 17.97 -31.87
CA LEU A 534 0.35 19.19 -32.01
C LEU A 534 1.67 18.80 -32.72
N PRO A 535 1.97 19.36 -33.91
CA PRO A 535 3.27 19.12 -34.53
C PRO A 535 4.36 19.65 -33.62
N ASP A 536 5.51 18.94 -33.54
CA ASP A 536 6.72 19.37 -32.85
C ASP A 536 7.04 20.84 -33.17
N ALA A 537 6.62 21.76 -32.30
CA ALA A 537 6.93 23.18 -32.41
C ALA A 537 8.27 23.50 -31.72
N ALA A 538 9.22 22.53 -31.76
CA ALA A 538 10.60 22.75 -31.30
C ALA A 538 11.53 21.69 -31.90
N ALA A 539 11.97 21.89 -33.13
CA ALA A 539 13.20 21.34 -33.68
C ALA A 539 14.10 22.51 -34.11
#